data_d711c755f75a511e9e86f8a20f949375
#
_entry.id   d711c755f75a511e9e86f8a20f949375
#
_cell.length_a   1.000
_cell.length_b   1.000
_cell.length_c   1.000
_cell.angle_alpha   90.00
_cell.angle_beta   90.00
_cell.angle_gamma   90.00
#
_symmetry.space_group_name_H-M   'P 1'
#
loop_
_entity.id
_entity.type
_entity.pdbx_description
1 polymer ?
#
loop_
_entity_poly.entity_id
_entity_poly.type
_entity_poly.pdbx_seq_one_letter_code
_entity_poly.pdbx_strand_id
1 'polypeptide(L)'
;MAIAVDEIIGERELVLKALNQTVAYPSYVAGCTVLGSGEVVPVLVPDAFDELLANLTLEREAPSLTPDSLAGLETRQPSILVIDDSVAVRRTLDKLLTQCGYQVHQCRDGKEAWNYLNRSNQIFDLAICDLEMPGYDGFTLLQMVRGQKQWDELPFVMLTSRDNDLHREKAKKLGADNYFTKPFQALEFLEAISEYVS
;
A
#
# COMPACT_ATOMS: atom_id res chain seq x y z
N MET A 1 -15.02 26.19 13.87
CA MET A 1 -15.01 25.86 12.42
C MET A 1 -16.34 25.25 12.01
N ALA A 2 -16.83 25.45 10.77
CA ALA A 2 -18.01 24.78 10.22
C ALA A 2 -17.54 23.90 9.02
N ILE A 3 -17.94 22.63 9.02
CA ILE A 3 -17.63 21.69 7.94
C ILE A 3 -18.93 21.46 7.17
N ALA A 4 -18.91 21.70 5.86
CA ALA A 4 -20.02 21.36 4.98
C ALA A 4 -19.98 19.86 4.66
N VAL A 5 -21.08 19.19 4.86
CA VAL A 5 -21.25 17.76 4.56
C VAL A 5 -22.50 17.58 3.71
N ASP A 6 -22.51 16.57 2.86
CA ASP A 6 -23.66 16.27 1.98
C ASP A 6 -24.82 15.66 2.76
N GLU A 7 -24.51 14.81 3.77
CA GLU A 7 -25.51 14.12 4.57
C GLU A 7 -24.97 13.76 5.95
N ILE A 8 -25.82 13.80 6.97
CA ILE A 8 -25.55 13.23 8.29
C ILE A 8 -26.19 11.85 8.36
N ILE A 9 -25.36 10.81 8.32
CA ILE A 9 -25.83 9.41 8.28
C ILE A 9 -26.42 8.96 9.63
N GLY A 10 -25.95 9.51 10.74
CA GLY A 10 -26.46 9.22 12.07
C GLY A 10 -25.46 9.48 13.19
N GLU A 11 -25.92 9.30 14.41
CA GLU A 11 -25.13 9.42 15.63
C GLU A 11 -24.99 8.04 16.27
N ARG A 12 -23.76 7.64 16.65
CA ARG A 12 -23.47 6.35 17.28
C ARG A 12 -22.37 6.48 18.32
N GLU A 13 -22.45 5.68 19.38
CA GLU A 13 -21.30 5.47 20.27
C GLU A 13 -20.24 4.64 19.54
N LEU A 14 -19.02 5.16 19.52
CA LEU A 14 -17.89 4.54 18.84
C LEU A 14 -16.82 4.13 19.87
N VAL A 15 -16.28 2.93 19.73
CA VAL A 15 -15.07 2.52 20.45
C VAL A 15 -13.87 2.96 19.63
N LEU A 16 -13.23 4.03 20.10
CA LEU A 16 -12.01 4.54 19.48
C LEU A 16 -10.85 3.59 19.77
N LYS A 17 -10.25 3.05 18.72
CA LYS A 17 -8.97 2.34 18.79
C LYS A 17 -7.87 3.30 18.34
N ALA A 18 -6.94 3.58 19.24
CA ALA A 18 -5.77 4.36 18.90
C ALA A 18 -4.98 3.62 17.80
N LEU A 19 -4.58 4.35 16.78
CA LEU A 19 -3.62 3.85 15.78
C LEU A 19 -2.25 3.74 16.47
N ASN A 20 -1.51 2.70 16.15
CA ASN A 20 -0.19 2.49 16.74
C ASN A 20 0.75 3.63 16.35
N GLN A 21 1.62 4.07 17.26
CA GLN A 21 2.54 5.21 17.03
C GLN A 21 3.52 5.01 15.87
N THR A 22 3.57 3.82 15.31
CA THR A 22 4.43 3.46 14.18
C THR A 22 3.90 3.94 12.84
N VAL A 23 2.59 4.25 12.73
CA VAL A 23 1.97 4.80 11.51
C VAL A 23 1.88 6.31 11.66
N ALA A 24 2.61 7.05 10.83
CA ALA A 24 2.45 8.50 10.74
C ALA A 24 1.08 8.80 10.13
N TYR A 25 0.12 9.20 10.94
CA TYR A 25 -1.18 9.67 10.49
C TYR A 25 -1.34 11.16 10.79
N PRO A 26 -2.12 11.87 9.98
CA PRO A 26 -2.33 13.30 10.17
C PRO A 26 -2.88 13.63 11.56
N SER A 27 -2.49 14.76 12.13
CA SER A 27 -2.92 15.20 13.47
C SER A 27 -4.43 15.32 13.63
N TYR A 28 -5.17 15.46 12.53
CA TYR A 28 -6.63 15.51 12.51
C TYR A 28 -7.32 14.13 12.58
N VAL A 29 -6.57 13.02 12.64
CA VAL A 29 -7.10 11.66 12.82
C VAL A 29 -6.88 11.23 14.27
N ALA A 30 -7.95 11.02 15.04
CA ALA A 30 -7.85 10.54 16.43
C ALA A 30 -7.56 9.05 16.55
N GLY A 31 -7.90 8.29 15.53
CA GLY A 31 -7.83 6.83 15.53
C GLY A 31 -8.83 6.24 14.54
N CYS A 32 -9.09 4.95 14.67
CA CYS A 32 -10.09 4.24 13.87
C CYS A 32 -11.16 3.58 14.74
N THR A 33 -12.32 3.38 14.17
CA THR A 33 -13.38 2.55 14.74
C THR A 33 -13.80 1.47 13.75
N VAL A 34 -14.38 0.38 14.28
CA VAL A 34 -14.96 -0.68 13.45
C VAL A 34 -16.46 -0.58 13.55
N LEU A 35 -17.12 -0.37 12.43
CA LEU A 35 -18.59 -0.36 12.37
C LEU A 35 -19.14 -1.79 12.54
N GLY A 36 -20.42 -1.91 12.88
CA GLY A 36 -21.08 -3.22 12.98
C GLY A 36 -21.07 -4.03 11.68
N SER A 37 -20.81 -3.38 10.53
CA SER A 37 -20.56 -4.02 9.24
C SER A 37 -19.16 -4.66 9.11
N GLY A 38 -18.27 -4.47 10.09
CA GLY A 38 -16.86 -4.86 10.01
C GLY A 38 -15.97 -3.86 9.26
N GLU A 39 -16.51 -2.74 8.83
CA GLU A 39 -15.79 -1.69 8.12
C GLU A 39 -14.98 -0.83 9.09
N VAL A 40 -13.71 -0.58 8.76
CA VAL A 40 -12.83 0.29 9.54
C VAL A 40 -12.97 1.72 9.04
N VAL A 41 -13.33 2.64 9.94
CA VAL A 41 -13.57 4.04 9.59
C VAL A 41 -12.66 4.92 10.46
N PRO A 42 -11.90 5.88 9.85
CA PRO A 42 -11.12 6.84 10.61
C PRO A 42 -12.02 7.80 11.37
N VAL A 43 -11.63 8.14 12.60
CA VAL A 43 -12.31 9.14 13.44
C VAL A 43 -11.51 10.42 13.40
N LEU A 44 -12.13 11.49 12.94
CA LEU A 44 -11.49 12.79 12.77
C LEU A 44 -11.69 13.66 14.01
N VAL A 45 -10.68 14.48 14.33
CA VAL A 45 -10.74 15.50 15.40
C VAL A 45 -11.00 16.85 14.75
N PRO A 46 -12.20 17.45 14.94
CA PRO A 46 -12.53 18.73 14.31
C PRO A 46 -11.57 19.86 14.67
N ASP A 47 -11.10 19.92 15.92
CA ASP A 47 -10.22 20.99 16.41
C ASP A 47 -8.84 21.00 15.72
N ALA A 48 -8.37 19.84 15.25
CA ALA A 48 -7.11 19.72 14.54
C ALA A 48 -7.16 20.23 13.09
N PHE A 49 -8.35 20.49 12.55
CA PHE A 49 -8.50 21.13 11.24
C PHE A 49 -8.10 22.62 11.25
N ASP A 50 -8.16 23.27 12.41
CA ASP A 50 -7.77 24.69 12.52
C ASP A 50 -6.25 24.85 12.26
N GLU A 51 -5.42 23.90 12.70
CA GLU A 51 -3.98 23.87 12.40
C GLU A 51 -3.72 23.59 10.91
N LEU A 52 -4.49 22.68 10.31
CA LEU A 52 -4.38 22.39 8.90
C LEU A 52 -4.73 23.60 8.04
N LEU A 53 -5.82 24.31 8.39
CA LEU A 53 -6.23 25.52 7.68
C LEU A 53 -5.25 26.68 7.89
N ALA A 54 -4.64 26.81 9.07
CA ALA A 54 -3.62 27.81 9.33
C ALA A 54 -2.37 27.56 8.46
N ASN A 55 -1.95 26.31 8.31
CA ASN A 55 -0.83 25.93 7.44
C ASN A 55 -1.14 26.18 5.96
N LEU A 56 -2.37 25.84 5.51
CA LEU A 56 -2.81 26.13 4.14
C LEU A 56 -2.92 27.63 3.82
N THR A 57 -3.21 28.47 4.83
CA THR A 57 -3.23 29.94 4.66
C THR A 57 -1.84 30.55 4.64
N LEU A 58 -0.88 29.98 5.37
CA LEU A 58 0.53 30.41 5.33
C LEU A 58 1.21 30.05 4.00
N GLU A 59 0.82 28.97 3.34
CA GLU A 59 1.30 28.62 2.00
C GLU A 59 0.72 29.53 0.88
N ARG A 60 -0.35 30.28 1.17
CA ARG A 60 -0.94 31.22 0.20
C ARG A 60 -0.22 32.56 0.09
N GLU A 61 0.71 32.89 1.00
CA GLU A 61 1.56 34.09 0.92
C GLU A 61 2.96 33.81 0.34
N ALA A 62 3.22 32.59 -0.14
CA ALA A 62 4.40 32.30 -0.96
C ALA A 62 4.28 32.95 -2.35
N PRO A 63 5.40 33.41 -2.94
CA PRO A 63 5.38 34.17 -4.21
C PRO A 63 4.67 33.36 -5.28
N SER A 64 3.85 34.06 -6.09
CA SER A 64 3.07 33.52 -7.21
C SER A 64 3.93 32.60 -8.10
N LEU A 65 3.84 31.31 -7.83
CA LEU A 65 4.38 30.29 -8.74
C LEU A 65 3.48 30.28 -9.96
N THR A 66 4.05 30.50 -11.12
CA THR A 66 3.36 30.40 -12.40
C THR A 66 2.86 28.96 -12.59
N PRO A 67 1.78 28.74 -13.35
CA PRO A 67 1.22 27.39 -13.60
C PRO A 67 2.26 26.37 -14.10
N ASP A 68 3.34 26.83 -14.72
CA ASP A 68 4.45 26.00 -15.17
C ASP A 68 5.35 25.44 -14.03
N SER A 69 5.32 26.06 -12.84
CA SER A 69 6.12 25.59 -11.69
C SER A 69 5.44 24.46 -10.89
N LEU A 70 4.15 24.23 -11.11
CA LEU A 70 3.37 23.16 -10.46
C LEU A 70 3.37 21.85 -11.27
N ALA A 71 3.83 21.89 -12.51
CA ALA A 71 3.92 20.69 -13.36
C ALA A 71 5.00 19.69 -12.92
N GLY A 72 5.77 20.00 -11.86
CA GLY A 72 6.83 19.14 -11.33
C GLY A 72 6.54 18.49 -9.96
N LEU A 73 5.39 18.78 -9.35
CA LEU A 73 4.98 18.22 -8.05
C LEU A 73 3.72 17.34 -8.19
N GLU A 74 3.60 16.61 -9.29
CA GLU A 74 2.74 15.44 -9.29
C GLU A 74 3.37 14.43 -8.34
N THR A 75 2.87 14.35 -7.12
CA THR A 75 3.18 13.23 -6.22
C THR A 75 2.63 11.98 -6.91
N ARG A 76 3.51 11.28 -7.61
CA ARG A 76 3.18 10.02 -8.26
C ARG A 76 2.62 9.08 -7.19
N GLN A 77 1.41 8.56 -7.40
CA GLN A 77 0.87 7.52 -6.54
C GLN A 77 1.80 6.30 -6.62
N PRO A 78 2.26 5.79 -5.48
CA PRO A 78 3.11 4.62 -5.47
C PRO A 78 2.41 3.42 -6.12
N SER A 79 3.15 2.68 -6.92
CA SER A 79 2.63 1.61 -7.76
C SER A 79 3.08 0.24 -7.25
N ILE A 80 2.11 -0.63 -6.97
CA ILE A 80 2.35 -1.97 -6.41
C ILE A 80 1.94 -3.04 -7.43
N LEU A 81 2.86 -3.97 -7.70
CA LEU A 81 2.61 -5.13 -8.53
C LEU A 81 2.17 -6.32 -7.66
N VAL A 82 0.94 -6.79 -7.83
CA VAL A 82 0.37 -7.94 -7.11
C VAL A 82 0.33 -9.14 -8.03
N ILE A 83 0.99 -10.24 -7.62
CA ILE A 83 1.15 -11.45 -8.42
C ILE A 83 0.66 -12.65 -7.62
N ASP A 84 -0.46 -13.24 -8.03
CA ASP A 84 -1.12 -14.35 -7.33
C ASP A 84 -2.07 -15.06 -8.30
N ASP A 85 -2.14 -16.38 -8.31
CA ASP A 85 -3.03 -17.11 -9.21
C ASP A 85 -4.50 -17.05 -8.75
N SER A 86 -4.74 -16.81 -7.45
CA SER A 86 -6.07 -16.67 -6.87
C SER A 86 -6.70 -15.31 -7.17
N VAL A 87 -7.77 -15.31 -7.95
CA VAL A 87 -8.57 -14.10 -8.21
C VAL A 87 -9.09 -13.46 -6.91
N ALA A 88 -9.45 -14.28 -5.91
CA ALA A 88 -9.96 -13.80 -4.64
C ALA A 88 -8.89 -13.03 -3.85
N VAL A 89 -7.66 -13.55 -3.81
CA VAL A 89 -6.52 -12.90 -3.14
C VAL A 89 -6.17 -11.59 -3.84
N ARG A 90 -6.04 -11.60 -5.18
CA ARG A 90 -5.76 -10.37 -5.94
C ARG A 90 -6.79 -9.28 -5.69
N ARG A 91 -8.10 -9.62 -5.68
CA ARG A 91 -9.17 -8.65 -5.39
C ARG A 91 -9.12 -8.12 -3.96
N THR A 92 -8.77 -8.96 -3.00
CA THR A 92 -8.62 -8.55 -1.60
C THR A 92 -7.46 -7.57 -1.44
N LEU A 93 -6.30 -7.89 -2.02
CA LEU A 93 -5.13 -7.00 -2.00
C LEU A 93 -5.39 -5.70 -2.77
N ASP A 94 -6.02 -5.78 -3.94
CA ASP A 94 -6.38 -4.62 -4.75
C ASP A 94 -7.25 -3.64 -3.94
N LYS A 95 -8.34 -4.15 -3.34
CA LYS A 95 -9.21 -3.32 -2.50
C LYS A 95 -8.44 -2.72 -1.32
N LEU A 96 -7.66 -3.52 -0.61
CA LEU A 96 -6.91 -3.11 0.57
C LEU A 96 -5.89 -2.00 0.23
N LEU A 97 -5.10 -2.22 -0.81
CA LEU A 97 -4.02 -1.30 -1.21
C LEU A 97 -4.56 -0.02 -1.85
N THR A 98 -5.59 -0.12 -2.69
CA THR A 98 -6.24 1.04 -3.31
C THR A 98 -6.89 1.95 -2.27
N GLN A 99 -7.47 1.39 -1.20
CA GLN A 99 -8.00 2.18 -0.08
C GLN A 99 -6.92 2.95 0.67
N CYS A 100 -5.66 2.48 0.62
CA CYS A 100 -4.50 3.18 1.18
C CYS A 100 -3.84 4.16 0.19
N GLY A 101 -4.42 4.38 -0.99
CA GLY A 101 -3.93 5.34 -1.98
C GLY A 101 -2.87 4.80 -2.94
N TYR A 102 -2.62 3.49 -2.95
CA TYR A 102 -1.68 2.86 -3.87
C TYR A 102 -2.33 2.56 -5.23
N GLN A 103 -1.56 2.66 -6.29
CA GLN A 103 -1.94 2.15 -7.60
C GLN A 103 -1.60 0.67 -7.69
N VAL A 104 -2.58 -0.19 -8.00
CA VAL A 104 -2.38 -1.64 -8.00
C VAL A 104 -2.41 -2.20 -9.42
N HIS A 105 -1.39 -2.98 -9.77
CA HIS A 105 -1.33 -3.75 -11.00
C HIS A 105 -1.37 -5.24 -10.66
N GLN A 106 -2.26 -5.98 -11.32
CA GLN A 106 -2.48 -7.39 -11.02
C GLN A 106 -1.94 -8.26 -12.13
N CYS A 107 -1.19 -9.30 -11.75
CA CYS A 107 -0.77 -10.39 -12.62
C CYS A 107 -1.23 -11.73 -12.02
N ARG A 108 -1.66 -12.65 -12.86
CA ARG A 108 -2.21 -13.95 -12.44
C ARG A 108 -1.16 -15.05 -12.28
N ASP A 109 0.05 -14.83 -12.80
CA ASP A 109 1.15 -15.78 -12.71
C ASP A 109 2.50 -15.07 -12.91
N GLY A 110 3.58 -15.75 -12.56
CA GLY A 110 4.93 -15.20 -12.66
C GLY A 110 5.37 -14.90 -14.11
N LYS A 111 4.83 -15.61 -15.10
CA LYS A 111 5.14 -15.36 -16.51
C LYS A 111 4.50 -14.08 -17.00
N GLU A 112 3.24 -13.82 -16.61
CA GLU A 112 2.56 -12.56 -16.91
C GLU A 112 3.29 -11.40 -16.26
N ALA A 113 3.64 -11.52 -14.96
CA ALA A 113 4.41 -10.52 -14.22
C ALA A 113 5.76 -10.22 -14.88
N TRP A 114 6.52 -11.24 -15.24
CA TRP A 114 7.79 -11.07 -15.94
C TRP A 114 7.64 -10.34 -17.26
N ASN A 115 6.65 -10.73 -18.07
CA ASN A 115 6.36 -10.06 -19.34
C ASN A 115 5.93 -8.61 -19.13
N TYR A 116 5.17 -8.34 -18.07
CA TYR A 116 4.71 -7.01 -17.75
C TYR A 116 5.86 -6.11 -17.32
N LEU A 117 6.72 -6.56 -16.41
CA LEU A 117 7.93 -5.85 -15.98
C LEU A 117 8.84 -5.47 -17.15
N ASN A 118 9.05 -6.39 -18.11
CA ASN A 118 9.94 -6.14 -19.25
C ASN A 118 9.34 -5.32 -20.38
N ARG A 119 8.02 -5.17 -20.45
CA ARG A 119 7.34 -4.46 -21.54
C ARG A 119 6.79 -3.10 -21.13
N SER A 120 6.47 -2.92 -19.87
CA SER A 120 5.96 -1.66 -19.35
C SER A 120 7.13 -0.71 -19.05
N ASN A 121 6.98 0.56 -19.44
CA ASN A 121 7.86 1.63 -18.94
C ASN A 121 7.43 2.09 -17.53
N GLN A 122 6.63 1.27 -16.84
CA GLN A 122 6.10 1.61 -15.54
C GLN A 122 7.13 1.29 -14.47
N ILE A 123 7.27 2.22 -13.54
CA ILE A 123 8.10 2.06 -12.36
C ILE A 123 7.19 1.50 -11.26
N PHE A 124 7.61 0.43 -10.64
CA PHE A 124 6.96 -0.14 -9.46
C PHE A 124 7.76 0.19 -8.21
N ASP A 125 7.05 0.43 -7.12
CA ASP A 125 7.63 0.75 -5.82
C ASP A 125 7.67 -0.50 -4.92
N LEU A 126 6.85 -1.52 -5.26
CA LEU A 126 6.79 -2.78 -4.52
C LEU A 126 6.22 -3.89 -5.42
N ALA A 127 6.74 -5.11 -5.27
CA ALA A 127 6.13 -6.33 -5.79
C ALA A 127 5.67 -7.24 -4.63
N ILE A 128 4.42 -7.69 -4.68
CA ILE A 128 3.84 -8.67 -3.74
C ILE A 128 3.55 -9.93 -4.54
N CYS A 129 4.18 -11.03 -4.19
CA CYS A 129 4.15 -12.25 -5.00
C CYS A 129 3.77 -13.47 -4.19
N ASP A 130 2.81 -14.25 -4.67
CA ASP A 130 2.60 -15.60 -4.15
C ASP A 130 3.77 -16.52 -4.54
N LEU A 131 4.01 -17.51 -3.69
CA LEU A 131 5.03 -18.52 -3.93
C LEU A 131 4.53 -19.61 -4.90
N GLU A 132 3.29 -20.06 -4.69
CA GLU A 132 2.72 -21.21 -5.40
C GLU A 132 1.85 -20.77 -6.57
N MET A 133 2.46 -20.63 -7.73
CA MET A 133 1.76 -20.29 -8.96
C MET A 133 2.12 -21.26 -10.07
N PRO A 134 1.19 -21.52 -11.02
CA PRO A 134 1.51 -22.34 -12.19
C PRO A 134 2.54 -21.66 -13.10
N GLY A 135 3.44 -22.43 -13.66
CA GLY A 135 4.48 -21.94 -14.55
C GLY A 135 5.70 -21.41 -13.81
N TYR A 136 5.88 -20.11 -13.72
CA TYR A 136 6.93 -19.52 -12.89
C TYR A 136 6.42 -19.33 -11.47
N ASP A 137 6.98 -20.09 -10.54
CA ASP A 137 6.73 -19.90 -9.11
C ASP A 137 7.37 -18.59 -8.60
N GLY A 138 6.99 -18.17 -7.39
CA GLY A 138 7.49 -16.92 -6.82
C GLY A 138 9.01 -16.90 -6.64
N PHE A 139 9.66 -18.01 -6.36
CA PHE A 139 11.13 -18.07 -6.26
C PHE A 139 11.79 -17.88 -7.61
N THR A 140 11.26 -18.50 -8.64
CA THR A 140 11.77 -18.37 -10.01
C THR A 140 11.64 -16.91 -10.47
N LEU A 141 10.46 -16.29 -10.23
CA LEU A 141 10.26 -14.90 -10.58
C LEU A 141 11.22 -13.98 -9.82
N LEU A 142 11.39 -14.18 -8.51
CA LEU A 142 12.31 -13.40 -7.67
C LEU A 142 13.75 -13.48 -8.21
N GLN A 143 14.23 -14.68 -8.56
CA GLN A 143 15.56 -14.86 -9.15
C GLN A 143 15.71 -14.10 -10.47
N MET A 144 14.67 -14.13 -11.32
CA MET A 144 14.67 -13.41 -12.60
C MET A 144 14.71 -11.90 -12.38
N VAL A 145 13.95 -11.38 -11.41
CA VAL A 145 13.91 -9.96 -11.04
C VAL A 145 15.28 -9.52 -10.51
N ARG A 146 15.86 -10.24 -9.57
CA ARG A 146 17.19 -9.93 -9.00
C ARG A 146 18.33 -10.08 -10.02
N GLY A 147 18.11 -10.84 -11.09
CA GLY A 147 19.06 -10.97 -12.20
C GLY A 147 19.08 -9.79 -13.17
N GLN A 148 18.17 -8.83 -13.04
CA GLN A 148 18.05 -7.67 -13.92
C GLN A 148 18.38 -6.38 -13.17
N LYS A 149 19.40 -5.65 -13.60
CA LYS A 149 19.83 -4.39 -12.96
C LYS A 149 18.73 -3.34 -12.78
N GLN A 150 17.75 -3.34 -13.66
CA GLN A 150 16.63 -2.39 -13.58
C GLN A 150 15.60 -2.72 -12.49
N TRP A 151 15.63 -3.95 -11.96
CA TRP A 151 14.69 -4.46 -10.98
C TRP A 151 15.35 -5.06 -9.73
N ASP A 152 16.68 -5.06 -9.64
CA ASP A 152 17.40 -5.66 -8.51
C ASP A 152 17.11 -4.93 -7.18
N GLU A 153 16.80 -3.64 -7.23
CA GLU A 153 16.41 -2.82 -6.07
C GLU A 153 14.88 -2.77 -5.85
N LEU A 154 14.06 -3.38 -6.72
CA LEU A 154 12.60 -3.40 -6.51
C LEU A 154 12.27 -4.19 -5.24
N PRO A 155 11.67 -3.57 -4.21
CA PRO A 155 11.23 -4.29 -3.02
C PRO A 155 10.31 -5.46 -3.41
N PHE A 156 10.62 -6.65 -2.90
CA PHE A 156 9.92 -7.87 -3.27
C PHE A 156 9.46 -8.63 -2.02
N VAL A 157 8.16 -8.64 -1.81
CA VAL A 157 7.50 -9.27 -0.67
C VAL A 157 6.84 -10.58 -1.10
N MET A 158 7.16 -11.67 -0.41
CA MET A 158 6.50 -12.95 -0.60
C MET A 158 5.24 -13.03 0.27
N LEU A 159 4.11 -13.45 -0.31
CA LEU A 159 2.83 -13.64 0.39
C LEU A 159 2.27 -15.02 0.02
N THR A 160 2.41 -16.01 0.88
CA THR A 160 2.17 -17.41 0.55
C THR A 160 1.35 -18.16 1.61
N SER A 161 0.68 -19.23 1.20
CA SER A 161 -0.02 -20.14 2.11
C SER A 161 0.93 -21.09 2.88
N ARG A 162 2.22 -21.09 2.52
CA ARG A 162 3.21 -21.97 3.15
C ARG A 162 3.99 -21.25 4.24
N ASP A 163 3.72 -21.62 5.48
CA ASP A 163 4.54 -21.25 6.63
C ASP A 163 5.57 -22.35 6.91
N ASN A 164 6.75 -22.18 6.32
CA ASN A 164 7.84 -23.14 6.41
C ASN A 164 9.17 -22.37 6.48
N ASP A 165 9.95 -22.62 7.53
CA ASP A 165 11.24 -21.96 7.76
C ASP A 165 12.19 -22.12 6.58
N LEU A 166 12.18 -23.28 5.91
CA LEU A 166 12.99 -23.51 4.73
C LEU A 166 12.63 -22.58 3.55
N HIS A 167 11.34 -22.32 3.35
CA HIS A 167 10.90 -21.39 2.31
C HIS A 167 11.24 -19.96 2.66
N ARG A 168 11.07 -19.57 3.93
CA ARG A 168 11.44 -18.26 4.42
C ARG A 168 12.94 -17.99 4.28
N GLU A 169 13.78 -18.95 4.67
CA GLU A 169 15.23 -18.86 4.46
C GLU A 169 15.61 -18.81 2.99
N LYS A 170 14.95 -19.61 2.15
CA LYS A 170 15.19 -19.61 0.71
C LYS A 170 14.80 -18.27 0.10
N ALA A 171 13.64 -17.71 0.44
CA ALA A 171 13.20 -16.38 -0.01
C ALA A 171 14.25 -15.31 0.34
N LYS A 172 14.70 -15.29 1.60
CA LYS A 172 15.74 -14.36 2.07
C LYS A 172 17.06 -14.51 1.31
N LYS A 173 17.52 -15.75 1.07
CA LYS A 173 18.74 -16.01 0.31
C LYS A 173 18.63 -15.56 -1.14
N LEU A 174 17.43 -15.58 -1.72
CA LEU A 174 17.16 -15.12 -3.07
C LEU A 174 16.93 -13.61 -3.16
N GLY A 175 16.91 -12.90 -2.04
CA GLY A 175 16.79 -11.45 -1.99
C GLY A 175 15.35 -10.96 -1.85
N ALA A 176 14.44 -11.75 -1.25
CA ALA A 176 13.15 -11.23 -0.81
C ALA A 176 13.35 -10.30 0.39
N ASP A 177 12.67 -9.16 0.38
CA ASP A 177 12.76 -8.16 1.44
C ASP A 177 11.87 -8.52 2.63
N ASN A 178 10.72 -9.18 2.37
CA ASN A 178 9.85 -9.68 3.42
C ASN A 178 9.09 -10.94 2.98
N TYR A 179 8.48 -11.63 3.99
CA TYR A 179 7.77 -12.88 3.78
C TYR A 179 6.57 -12.98 4.72
N PHE A 180 5.37 -12.99 4.18
CA PHE A 180 4.11 -13.12 4.91
C PHE A 180 3.43 -14.44 4.60
N THR A 181 2.68 -14.94 5.58
CA THR A 181 1.85 -16.14 5.45
C THR A 181 0.38 -15.77 5.37
N LYS A 182 -0.35 -16.44 4.49
CA LYS A 182 -1.82 -16.37 4.40
C LYS A 182 -2.44 -17.34 5.42
N PRO A 183 -3.48 -16.95 6.18
CA PRO A 183 -4.10 -15.62 6.21
C PRO A 183 -3.27 -14.61 7.00
N PHE A 184 -3.23 -13.37 6.55
CA PHE A 184 -2.51 -12.26 7.18
C PHE A 184 -3.46 -11.25 7.81
N GLN A 185 -2.99 -10.53 8.81
CA GLN A 185 -3.70 -9.40 9.38
C GLN A 185 -3.44 -8.15 8.53
N ALA A 186 -4.53 -7.53 8.05
CA ALA A 186 -4.43 -6.41 7.11
C ALA A 186 -3.59 -5.24 7.64
N LEU A 187 -3.73 -4.92 8.93
CA LEU A 187 -2.99 -3.82 9.55
C LEU A 187 -1.48 -4.09 9.60
N GLU A 188 -1.08 -5.25 10.11
CA GLU A 188 0.33 -5.66 10.19
C GLU A 188 0.98 -5.73 8.81
N PHE A 189 0.21 -6.19 7.82
CA PHE A 189 0.67 -6.27 6.44
C PHE A 189 0.89 -4.88 5.84
N LEU A 190 -0.06 -3.95 6.03
CA LEU A 190 0.04 -2.57 5.54
C LEU A 190 1.17 -1.79 6.22
N GLU A 191 1.35 -1.96 7.53
CA GLU A 191 2.46 -1.35 8.27
C GLU A 191 3.80 -1.80 7.68
N ALA A 192 3.98 -3.10 7.48
CA ALA A 192 5.23 -3.63 6.97
C ALA A 192 5.52 -3.23 5.52
N ILE A 193 4.52 -3.17 4.63
CA ILE A 193 4.75 -2.74 3.24
C ILE A 193 4.96 -1.24 3.10
N SER A 194 4.43 -0.42 4.03
CA SER A 194 4.63 1.02 4.01
C SER A 194 6.09 1.44 4.18
N GLU A 195 6.92 0.59 4.78
CA GLU A 195 8.36 0.82 4.91
C GLU A 195 9.10 0.77 3.56
N TYR A 196 8.53 0.09 2.57
CA TYR A 196 9.12 -0.08 1.24
C TYR A 196 8.60 0.93 0.21
N VAL A 197 7.47 1.58 0.52
CA VAL A 197 6.77 2.45 -0.43
C VAL A 197 6.75 3.87 0.14
N SER A 198 7.76 4.65 -0.20
CA SER A 198 7.95 6.05 0.27
C SER A 198 7.70 7.04 -0.86
#